data_45aa9957c8ae75cd11f54f85283ad940
#
_entry.id   45aa9957c8ae75cd11f54f85283ad940
#
_cell.length_a   1.000
_cell.length_b   1.000
_cell.length_c   1.000
_cell.angle_alpha   90.00
_cell.angle_beta   90.00
_cell.angle_gamma   90.00
#
_symmetry.space_group_name_H-M   'P 1'
#
loop_
_entity.id
_entity.type
_entity.pdbx_description
1 polymer ?
#
loop_
_entity_poly.entity_id
_entity_poly.type
_entity_poly.pdbx_seq_one_letter_code
_entity_poly.pdbx_strand_id
1 'polypeptide(L)'
;MLNHRGRSEAPKHNRPSTYSATAPNQVYMWDITYLNGPHKGMFYYLYLFSDLYDRSIVGWEVYETENADYASSLIKRICLKQGRLTTEPLVLHADNGSPMKGATMLATLYQLGITPSNSRPRVSNDNPYAESLFKTLKYRPNYQPKGFATLEEAREWVSLFVKWYNHDHHHSGLKFLTPYQRRSGLSDKILAKRKEVYEAAKTEHPERWNGRLTRDWSLPDTVYLNPEKISEEAETAVEETAVS
;
A
#
# COMPACT_ATOMS: atom_id res chain seq x y z
N MET A 1 -12.01 -11.88 52.11
CA MET A 1 -11.03 -10.98 51.43
C MET A 1 -11.09 -11.26 49.95
N LEU A 2 -11.57 -10.32 49.13
CA LEU A 2 -11.58 -10.44 47.66
C LEU A 2 -10.18 -10.11 47.15
N ASN A 3 -9.51 -11.08 46.53
CA ASN A 3 -8.24 -10.85 45.87
C ASN A 3 -8.39 -9.75 44.80
N HIS A 4 -7.70 -8.64 44.99
CA HIS A 4 -7.55 -7.62 43.95
C HIS A 4 -6.94 -8.26 42.73
N ARG A 5 -7.66 -8.26 41.60
CA ARG A 5 -7.09 -8.64 40.29
C ARG A 5 -5.95 -7.67 40.02
N GLY A 6 -4.72 -8.16 40.05
CA GLY A 6 -3.57 -7.39 39.63
C GLY A 6 -3.80 -6.80 38.23
N ARG A 7 -3.28 -5.59 38.02
CA ARG A 7 -3.33 -4.91 36.73
C ARG A 7 -2.65 -5.83 35.73
N SER A 8 -3.41 -6.35 34.76
CA SER A 8 -2.83 -7.15 33.68
C SER A 8 -1.84 -6.27 32.91
N GLU A 9 -0.57 -6.67 32.87
CA GLU A 9 0.40 -6.00 32.00
C GLU A 9 -0.12 -6.04 30.58
N ALA A 10 -0.05 -4.89 29.89
CA ALA A 10 -0.36 -4.84 28.48
C ALA A 10 0.55 -5.84 27.74
N PRO A 11 0.00 -6.66 26.82
CA PRO A 11 0.81 -7.63 26.09
C PRO A 11 1.97 -6.89 25.41
N LYS A 12 3.20 -7.40 25.58
CA LYS A 12 4.38 -6.86 24.90
C LYS A 12 4.14 -6.92 23.39
N HIS A 13 4.03 -5.76 22.78
CA HIS A 13 3.88 -5.68 21.31
C HIS A 13 5.22 -6.07 20.66
N ASN A 14 5.22 -7.13 19.88
CA ASN A 14 6.37 -7.46 19.02
C ASN A 14 6.61 -6.29 18.04
N ARG A 15 7.87 -6.12 17.59
CA ARG A 15 8.17 -5.15 16.56
C ARG A 15 7.42 -5.50 15.27
N PRO A 16 6.94 -4.50 14.49
CA PRO A 16 6.31 -4.79 13.19
C PRO A 16 7.32 -5.43 12.25
N SER A 17 6.85 -6.29 11.36
CA SER A 17 7.69 -6.78 10.26
C SER A 17 8.06 -5.60 9.35
N THR A 18 9.34 -5.31 9.23
CA THR A 18 9.86 -4.27 8.35
C THR A 18 10.33 -4.89 7.06
N TYR A 19 9.76 -4.46 5.95
CA TYR A 19 10.19 -4.83 4.60
C TYR A 19 10.47 -3.59 3.79
N SER A 20 11.37 -3.71 2.82
CA SER A 20 11.71 -2.61 1.92
C SER A 20 11.62 -3.05 0.47
N ALA A 21 11.31 -2.10 -0.40
CA ALA A 21 11.28 -2.27 -1.84
C ALA A 21 12.11 -1.18 -2.52
N THR A 22 13.00 -1.57 -3.40
CA THR A 22 13.82 -0.70 -4.25
C THR A 22 13.37 -0.72 -5.71
N ALA A 23 12.48 -1.65 -6.06
CA ALA A 23 11.92 -1.82 -7.39
C ALA A 23 10.49 -2.39 -7.30
N PRO A 24 9.71 -2.31 -8.39
CA PRO A 24 8.41 -2.96 -8.48
C PRO A 24 8.52 -4.48 -8.28
N ASN A 25 7.44 -5.11 -7.82
CA ASN A 25 7.28 -6.55 -7.64
C ASN A 25 8.14 -7.19 -6.54
N GLN A 26 8.67 -6.42 -5.60
CA GLN A 26 9.43 -6.95 -4.45
C GLN A 26 8.55 -7.12 -3.20
N VAL A 27 7.63 -6.22 -2.97
CA VAL A 27 6.69 -6.30 -1.84
C VAL A 27 5.30 -5.91 -2.31
N TYR A 28 4.36 -6.83 -2.16
CA TYR A 28 2.94 -6.55 -2.35
C TYR A 28 2.24 -6.45 -1.01
N MET A 29 1.26 -5.57 -0.96
CA MET A 29 0.30 -5.47 0.13
C MET A 29 -1.06 -5.87 -0.40
N TRP A 30 -1.83 -6.60 0.38
CA TRP A 30 -3.19 -6.92 0.00
C TRP A 30 -4.15 -6.86 1.17
N ASP A 31 -5.40 -6.62 0.86
CA ASP A 31 -6.45 -6.55 1.83
C ASP A 31 -7.82 -6.70 1.14
N ILE A 32 -8.86 -6.94 1.94
CA ILE A 32 -10.24 -7.08 1.50
C ILE A 32 -11.05 -5.93 2.07
N THR A 33 -11.82 -5.25 1.22
CA THR A 33 -12.78 -4.25 1.69
C THR A 33 -14.19 -4.56 1.20
N TYR A 34 -15.18 -4.13 1.98
CA TYR A 34 -16.59 -4.30 1.66
C TYR A 34 -17.05 -3.17 0.74
N LEU A 35 -17.78 -3.54 -0.32
CA LEU A 35 -18.57 -2.65 -1.16
C LEU A 35 -20.04 -2.90 -0.82
N ASN A 36 -20.81 -1.83 -0.59
CA ASN A 36 -22.23 -1.98 -0.29
C ASN A 36 -22.96 -2.65 -1.46
N GLY A 37 -23.76 -3.65 -1.15
CA GLY A 37 -24.67 -4.31 -2.10
C GLY A 37 -26.02 -3.59 -2.22
N PRO A 38 -26.98 -4.19 -2.93
CA PRO A 38 -28.27 -3.57 -3.24
C PRO A 38 -29.17 -3.33 -2.02
N HIS A 39 -28.95 -4.10 -0.95
CA HIS A 39 -29.75 -4.00 0.27
C HIS A 39 -28.86 -3.81 1.49
N LYS A 40 -29.39 -3.12 2.51
CA LYS A 40 -28.69 -2.92 3.78
C LYS A 40 -28.28 -4.28 4.39
N GLY A 41 -26.99 -4.44 4.68
CA GLY A 41 -26.41 -5.67 5.22
C GLY A 41 -25.91 -6.65 4.16
N MET A 42 -26.14 -6.40 2.87
CA MET A 42 -25.48 -7.13 1.78
C MET A 42 -24.21 -6.42 1.36
N PHE A 43 -23.18 -7.19 1.12
CA PHE A 43 -21.88 -6.68 0.71
C PHE A 43 -21.28 -7.52 -0.40
N TYR A 44 -20.52 -6.87 -1.27
CA TYR A 44 -19.54 -7.51 -2.14
C TYR A 44 -18.15 -7.31 -1.54
N TYR A 45 -17.25 -8.22 -1.82
CA TYR A 45 -15.91 -8.28 -1.23
C TYR A 45 -14.87 -7.97 -2.29
N LEU A 46 -14.26 -6.79 -2.19
CA LEU A 46 -13.18 -6.38 -3.07
C LEU A 46 -11.84 -6.85 -2.50
N TYR A 47 -11.23 -7.80 -3.18
CA TYR A 47 -9.84 -8.22 -2.97
C TYR A 47 -8.93 -7.32 -3.79
N LEU A 48 -7.94 -6.72 -3.17
CA LEU A 48 -7.07 -5.77 -3.83
C LEU A 48 -5.61 -5.97 -3.42
N PHE A 49 -4.74 -6.05 -4.43
CA PHE A 49 -3.30 -6.19 -4.28
C PHE A 49 -2.61 -4.95 -4.85
N SER A 50 -1.71 -4.37 -4.09
CA SER A 50 -0.95 -3.18 -4.48
C SER A 50 0.54 -3.38 -4.26
N ASP A 51 1.35 -2.73 -5.06
CA ASP A 51 2.80 -2.73 -4.96
C ASP A 51 3.28 -1.65 -3.97
N LEU A 52 4.22 -2.00 -3.09
CA LEU A 52 4.77 -1.08 -2.11
C LEU A 52 5.59 0.03 -2.75
N TYR A 53 6.38 -0.28 -3.78
CA TYR A 53 7.32 0.65 -4.39
C TYR A 53 6.65 1.76 -5.19
N ASP A 54 5.76 1.37 -6.09
CA ASP A 54 5.13 2.30 -7.04
C ASP A 54 3.66 2.62 -6.73
N ARG A 55 3.07 2.00 -5.71
CA ARG A 55 1.66 2.17 -5.29
C ARG A 55 0.63 1.66 -6.29
N SER A 56 1.06 1.01 -7.39
CA SER A 56 0.10 0.51 -8.38
C SER A 56 -0.78 -0.60 -7.82
N ILE A 57 -2.03 -0.63 -8.23
CA ILE A 57 -2.89 -1.78 -8.05
C ILE A 57 -2.47 -2.82 -9.10
N VAL A 58 -1.87 -3.92 -8.63
CA VAL A 58 -1.35 -5.00 -9.50
C VAL A 58 -2.39 -6.07 -9.79
N GLY A 59 -3.40 -6.18 -8.93
CA GLY A 59 -4.51 -7.10 -9.11
C GLY A 59 -5.69 -6.79 -8.21
N TRP A 60 -6.86 -7.16 -8.68
CA TRP A 60 -8.12 -7.03 -7.94
C TRP A 60 -9.17 -7.99 -8.46
N GLU A 61 -10.16 -8.25 -7.64
CA GLU A 61 -11.39 -8.95 -8.03
C GLU A 61 -12.49 -8.68 -7.01
N VAL A 62 -13.75 -8.73 -7.43
CA VAL A 62 -14.94 -8.59 -6.56
C VAL A 62 -15.69 -9.91 -6.51
N TYR A 63 -16.01 -10.35 -5.30
CA TYR A 63 -16.74 -11.60 -5.04
C TYR A 63 -17.95 -11.35 -4.14
N GLU A 64 -18.87 -12.31 -4.09
CA GLU A 64 -20.04 -12.30 -3.21
C GLU A 64 -19.73 -12.80 -1.79
N THR A 65 -18.61 -13.49 -1.59
CA THR A 65 -18.22 -14.08 -0.31
C THR A 65 -16.71 -13.96 -0.10
N GLU A 66 -16.27 -14.04 1.15
CA GLU A 66 -14.86 -14.18 1.49
C GLU A 66 -14.43 -15.65 1.43
N ASN A 67 -13.34 -15.91 0.68
CA ASN A 67 -12.75 -17.24 0.57
C ASN A 67 -11.24 -17.14 0.26
N ALA A 68 -10.44 -17.99 0.92
CA ALA A 68 -8.99 -18.09 0.68
C ALA A 68 -8.65 -18.59 -0.74
N ASP A 69 -9.51 -19.39 -1.36
CA ASP A 69 -9.33 -19.90 -2.72
C ASP A 69 -9.40 -18.77 -3.76
N TYR A 70 -10.23 -17.77 -3.53
CA TYR A 70 -10.30 -16.58 -4.38
C TYR A 70 -9.00 -15.79 -4.33
N ALA A 71 -8.45 -15.55 -3.12
CA ALA A 71 -7.16 -14.89 -2.94
C ALA A 71 -6.04 -15.69 -3.63
N SER A 72 -6.03 -17.02 -3.47
CA SER A 72 -5.06 -17.92 -4.08
C SER A 72 -5.11 -17.88 -5.61
N SER A 73 -6.31 -17.89 -6.18
CA SER A 73 -6.50 -17.78 -7.63
C SER A 73 -6.08 -16.41 -8.15
N LEU A 74 -6.35 -15.35 -7.40
CA LEU A 74 -6.01 -13.98 -7.78
C LEU A 74 -4.50 -13.75 -7.76
N ILE A 75 -3.78 -14.19 -6.73
CA ILE A 75 -2.32 -14.02 -6.68
C ILE A 75 -1.61 -14.81 -7.80
N LYS A 76 -2.10 -16.00 -8.17
CA LYS A 76 -1.59 -16.77 -9.33
C LYS A 76 -1.75 -15.96 -10.62
N ARG A 77 -2.94 -15.37 -10.86
CA ARG A 77 -3.19 -14.50 -12.02
C ARG A 77 -2.29 -13.27 -12.04
N ILE A 78 -2.06 -12.65 -10.86
CA ILE A 78 -1.15 -11.50 -10.73
C ILE A 78 0.27 -11.88 -11.14
N CYS A 79 0.81 -12.98 -10.59
CA CYS A 79 2.16 -13.44 -10.93
C CYS A 79 2.32 -13.71 -12.42
N LEU A 80 1.35 -14.37 -13.06
CA LEU A 80 1.35 -14.60 -14.50
C LEU A 80 1.32 -13.28 -15.29
N LYS A 81 0.44 -12.35 -14.93
CA LYS A 81 0.31 -11.05 -15.59
C LYS A 81 1.58 -10.19 -15.47
N GLN A 82 2.27 -10.29 -14.35
CA GLN A 82 3.52 -9.56 -14.10
C GLN A 82 4.75 -10.25 -14.70
N GLY A 83 4.60 -11.42 -15.33
CA GLY A 83 5.72 -12.21 -15.86
C GLY A 83 6.71 -12.65 -14.79
N ARG A 84 6.25 -12.76 -13.54
CA ARG A 84 7.12 -13.04 -12.40
C ARG A 84 7.63 -14.47 -12.42
N LEU A 85 8.94 -14.62 -12.27
CA LEU A 85 9.58 -15.92 -12.05
C LEU A 85 9.55 -16.28 -10.56
N THR A 86 9.42 -17.56 -10.24
CA THR A 86 9.39 -18.06 -8.85
C THR A 86 10.72 -17.87 -8.10
N THR A 87 11.79 -17.64 -8.84
CA THR A 87 13.13 -17.38 -8.28
C THR A 87 13.32 -15.94 -7.80
N GLU A 88 12.46 -15.01 -8.20
CA GLU A 88 12.53 -13.62 -7.76
C GLU A 88 11.86 -13.48 -6.38
N PRO A 89 12.55 -12.91 -5.38
CA PRO A 89 11.97 -12.72 -4.05
C PRO A 89 10.77 -11.78 -4.12
N LEU A 90 9.64 -12.22 -3.57
CA LEU A 90 8.44 -11.40 -3.38
C LEU A 90 7.91 -11.62 -1.97
N VAL A 91 7.64 -10.55 -1.26
CA VAL A 91 6.92 -10.57 0.01
C VAL A 91 5.47 -10.18 -0.24
N LEU A 92 4.55 -10.94 0.34
CA LEU A 92 3.13 -10.57 0.37
C LEU A 92 2.72 -10.23 1.80
N HIS A 93 2.46 -8.96 2.05
CA HIS A 93 2.03 -8.46 3.34
C HIS A 93 0.51 -8.30 3.39
N ALA A 94 -0.09 -8.76 4.50
CA ALA A 94 -1.51 -8.68 4.75
C ALA A 94 -1.81 -8.36 6.21
N ASP A 95 -3.05 -8.07 6.52
CA ASP A 95 -3.54 -8.10 7.88
C ASP A 95 -3.67 -9.55 8.42
N ASN A 96 -4.33 -9.71 9.58
CA ASN A 96 -4.53 -11.01 10.21
C ASN A 96 -5.89 -11.65 9.87
N GLY A 97 -6.54 -11.23 8.79
CA GLY A 97 -7.83 -11.77 8.36
C GLY A 97 -7.80 -13.29 8.09
N SER A 98 -8.95 -13.94 8.21
CA SER A 98 -9.08 -15.39 8.01
C SER A 98 -8.62 -15.84 6.60
N PRO A 99 -8.98 -15.16 5.49
CA PRO A 99 -8.54 -15.54 4.15
C PRO A 99 -7.02 -15.46 3.98
N MET A 100 -6.34 -14.57 4.75
CA MET A 100 -4.91 -14.35 4.66
C MET A 100 -4.09 -15.52 5.24
N LYS A 101 -4.67 -16.21 6.23
CA LYS A 101 -4.04 -17.34 6.95
C LYS A 101 -4.57 -18.71 6.52
N GLY A 102 -5.46 -18.75 5.56
CA GLY A 102 -6.02 -20.00 5.05
C GLY A 102 -4.94 -20.93 4.50
N ALA A 103 -5.04 -22.23 4.80
CA ALA A 103 -4.08 -23.25 4.36
C ALA A 103 -3.87 -23.22 2.84
N THR A 104 -4.93 -23.07 2.07
CA THR A 104 -4.89 -22.96 0.60
C THR A 104 -4.04 -21.77 0.15
N MET A 105 -4.21 -20.61 0.81
CA MET A 105 -3.42 -19.42 0.49
C MET A 105 -1.94 -19.63 0.80
N LEU A 106 -1.62 -20.14 1.98
CA LEU A 106 -0.22 -20.39 2.39
C LEU A 106 0.46 -21.43 1.47
N ALA A 107 -0.23 -22.53 1.11
CA ALA A 107 0.27 -23.50 0.16
C ALA A 107 0.54 -22.86 -1.22
N THR A 108 -0.35 -21.98 -1.68
CA THR A 108 -0.18 -21.26 -2.94
C THR A 108 1.01 -20.32 -2.90
N LEU A 109 1.20 -19.58 -1.81
CA LEU A 109 2.38 -18.69 -1.66
C LEU A 109 3.69 -19.49 -1.67
N TYR A 110 3.71 -20.61 -0.97
CA TYR A 110 4.86 -21.51 -0.98
C TYR A 110 5.20 -22.01 -2.41
N GLN A 111 4.20 -22.48 -3.15
CA GLN A 111 4.36 -22.93 -4.55
C GLN A 111 4.89 -21.83 -5.48
N LEU A 112 4.49 -20.58 -5.22
CA LEU A 112 4.91 -19.42 -6.00
C LEU A 112 6.24 -18.80 -5.52
N GLY A 113 6.88 -19.34 -4.49
CA GLY A 113 8.09 -18.77 -3.89
C GLY A 113 7.84 -17.37 -3.29
N ILE A 114 6.64 -17.13 -2.73
CA ILE A 114 6.25 -15.86 -2.11
C ILE A 114 6.35 -15.99 -0.59
N THR A 115 7.04 -15.06 0.04
CA THR A 115 7.16 -15.00 1.50
C THR A 115 5.91 -14.32 2.10
N PRO A 116 5.10 -15.03 2.91
CA PRO A 116 3.99 -14.40 3.61
C PRO A 116 4.48 -13.50 4.75
N SER A 117 3.82 -12.38 4.94
CA SER A 117 4.04 -11.46 6.05
C SER A 117 2.68 -10.96 6.56
N ASN A 118 2.55 -10.84 7.87
CA ASN A 118 1.31 -10.40 8.49
C ASN A 118 1.53 -9.25 9.46
N SER A 119 0.53 -8.39 9.58
CA SER A 119 0.44 -7.36 10.60
C SER A 119 0.47 -7.97 12.00
N ARG A 120 0.87 -7.19 12.99
CA ARG A 120 0.80 -7.62 14.40
C ARG A 120 -0.66 -7.82 14.82
N PRO A 121 -0.96 -8.80 15.68
CA PRO A 121 -2.32 -9.02 16.16
C PRO A 121 -2.86 -7.75 16.86
N ARG A 122 -4.07 -7.32 16.47
CA ARG A 122 -4.77 -6.14 17.03
C ARG A 122 -4.08 -4.79 16.82
N VAL A 123 -3.21 -4.68 15.81
CA VAL A 123 -2.58 -3.43 15.42
C VAL A 123 -3.03 -3.10 14.01
N SER A 124 -3.88 -2.09 13.86
CA SER A 124 -4.42 -1.66 12.56
C SER A 124 -3.39 -0.93 11.70
N ASN A 125 -2.42 -0.25 12.31
CA ASN A 125 -1.50 0.63 11.60
C ASN A 125 -0.36 -0.09 10.85
N ASP A 126 -0.36 -1.42 10.79
CA ASP A 126 0.72 -2.19 10.16
C ASP A 126 0.50 -2.37 8.64
N ASN A 127 -0.69 -2.00 8.10
CA ASN A 127 -0.98 -1.98 6.67
C ASN A 127 -1.51 -0.61 6.19
N PRO A 128 -0.80 0.51 6.46
CA PRO A 128 -1.29 1.87 6.23
C PRO A 128 -1.53 2.18 4.75
N TYR A 129 -0.86 1.47 3.86
CA TYR A 129 -0.98 1.68 2.41
C TYR A 129 -2.28 1.14 1.86
N ALA A 130 -2.71 -0.05 2.29
CA ALA A 130 -4.00 -0.61 1.91
C ALA A 130 -5.16 0.23 2.48
N GLU A 131 -5.05 0.66 3.75
CA GLU A 131 -6.04 1.54 4.38
C GLU A 131 -6.18 2.89 3.62
N SER A 132 -5.05 3.52 3.27
CA SER A 132 -5.04 4.76 2.48
C SER A 132 -5.66 4.58 1.10
N LEU A 133 -5.40 3.45 0.45
CA LEU A 133 -5.98 3.11 -0.85
C LEU A 133 -7.50 2.95 -0.74
N PHE A 134 -8.00 2.20 0.26
CA PHE A 134 -9.44 2.04 0.48
C PHE A 134 -10.13 3.34 0.87
N LYS A 135 -9.44 4.22 1.60
CA LYS A 135 -9.93 5.57 1.83
C LYS A 135 -10.09 6.33 0.52
N THR A 136 -9.08 6.31 -0.35
CA THR A 136 -9.15 6.93 -1.68
C THR A 136 -10.31 6.36 -2.51
N LEU A 137 -10.55 5.05 -2.46
CA LEU A 137 -11.65 4.40 -3.15
C LEU A 137 -13.02 4.87 -2.65
N LYS A 138 -13.24 4.82 -1.32
CA LYS A 138 -14.55 5.11 -0.71
C LYS A 138 -14.91 6.60 -0.68
N TYR A 139 -13.92 7.48 -0.68
CA TYR A 139 -14.15 8.94 -0.71
C TYR A 139 -14.14 9.55 -2.12
N ARG A 140 -14.05 8.73 -3.15
CA ARG A 140 -14.14 9.22 -4.52
C ARG A 140 -15.54 9.75 -4.82
N PRO A 141 -15.71 10.92 -5.51
CA PRO A 141 -17.01 11.53 -5.75
C PRO A 141 -18.04 10.65 -6.47
N ASN A 142 -17.57 9.71 -7.33
CA ASN A 142 -18.42 8.78 -8.06
C ASN A 142 -18.58 7.41 -7.36
N TYR A 143 -18.15 7.27 -6.10
CA TYR A 143 -18.45 6.08 -5.31
C TYR A 143 -19.96 5.96 -5.07
N GLN A 144 -20.48 4.75 -5.14
CA GLN A 144 -21.92 4.47 -4.98
C GLN A 144 -22.28 4.28 -3.49
N PRO A 145 -22.64 5.35 -2.74
CA PRO A 145 -22.90 5.23 -1.29
C PRO A 145 -24.17 4.41 -1.00
N LYS A 146 -25.10 4.31 -1.96
CA LYS A 146 -26.32 3.49 -1.87
C LYS A 146 -26.06 2.02 -2.16
N GLY A 147 -24.85 1.66 -2.61
CA GLY A 147 -24.48 0.30 -2.97
C GLY A 147 -24.64 0.00 -4.46
N PHE A 148 -24.06 -1.13 -4.87
CA PHE A 148 -24.11 -1.64 -6.24
C PHE A 148 -25.26 -2.61 -6.39
N ALA A 149 -26.04 -2.51 -7.47
CA ALA A 149 -27.20 -3.34 -7.69
C ALA A 149 -26.82 -4.79 -8.00
N THR A 150 -25.69 -5.01 -8.69
CA THR A 150 -25.18 -6.33 -9.06
C THR A 150 -23.69 -6.44 -8.84
N LEU A 151 -23.17 -7.68 -8.81
CA LEU A 151 -21.74 -7.96 -8.76
C LEU A 151 -21.01 -7.41 -9.99
N GLU A 152 -21.64 -7.49 -11.15
CA GLU A 152 -21.10 -6.99 -12.42
C GLU A 152 -20.94 -5.48 -12.39
N GLU A 153 -21.94 -4.74 -11.88
CA GLU A 153 -21.85 -3.29 -11.68
C GLU A 153 -20.68 -2.91 -10.75
N ALA A 154 -20.53 -3.64 -9.64
CA ALA A 154 -19.41 -3.43 -8.72
C ALA A 154 -18.05 -3.69 -9.42
N ARG A 155 -17.94 -4.76 -10.22
CA ARG A 155 -16.73 -5.06 -10.99
C ARG A 155 -16.41 -3.99 -12.03
N GLU A 156 -17.42 -3.53 -12.76
CA GLU A 156 -17.24 -2.47 -13.75
C GLU A 156 -16.74 -1.19 -13.10
N TRP A 157 -17.38 -0.79 -12.00
CA TRP A 157 -16.95 0.40 -11.26
C TRP A 157 -15.51 0.27 -10.74
N VAL A 158 -15.15 -0.88 -10.15
CA VAL A 158 -13.78 -1.12 -9.65
C VAL A 158 -12.78 -1.12 -10.81
N SER A 159 -13.13 -1.69 -11.98
CA SER A 159 -12.28 -1.64 -13.16
C SER A 159 -11.94 -0.21 -13.57
N LEU A 160 -12.94 0.67 -13.63
CA LEU A 160 -12.76 2.09 -13.93
C LEU A 160 -11.94 2.80 -12.83
N PHE A 161 -12.20 2.46 -11.57
CA PHE A 161 -11.43 2.99 -10.45
C PHE A 161 -9.95 2.61 -10.56
N VAL A 162 -9.63 1.33 -10.79
CA VAL A 162 -8.24 0.86 -10.90
C VAL A 162 -7.51 1.50 -12.07
N LYS A 163 -8.19 1.64 -13.22
CA LYS A 163 -7.61 2.34 -14.37
C LYS A 163 -7.26 3.78 -14.02
N TRP A 164 -8.21 4.52 -13.46
CA TRP A 164 -7.98 5.89 -13.02
C TRP A 164 -6.89 5.97 -11.94
N TYR A 165 -6.90 5.09 -10.93
CA TYR A 165 -5.93 5.10 -9.85
C TYR A 165 -4.50 4.90 -10.35
N ASN A 166 -4.31 3.97 -11.25
CA ASN A 166 -2.98 3.67 -11.78
C ASN A 166 -2.47 4.73 -12.78
N HIS A 167 -3.35 5.34 -13.58
CA HIS A 167 -2.93 6.18 -14.71
C HIS A 167 -3.16 7.68 -14.52
N ASP A 168 -4.16 8.08 -13.73
CA ASP A 168 -4.58 9.47 -13.61
C ASP A 168 -4.44 10.04 -12.20
N HIS A 169 -4.53 9.19 -11.16
CA HIS A 169 -4.43 9.66 -9.77
C HIS A 169 -2.99 10.04 -9.41
N HIS A 170 -2.82 11.30 -9.02
CA HIS A 170 -1.53 11.85 -8.62
C HIS A 170 -1.30 11.66 -7.11
N HIS A 171 -0.34 10.81 -6.74
CA HIS A 171 -0.01 10.51 -5.36
C HIS A 171 0.92 11.53 -4.73
N SER A 172 0.53 12.14 -3.62
CA SER A 172 1.40 13.06 -2.85
C SER A 172 2.69 12.39 -2.39
N GLY A 173 2.63 11.15 -1.93
CA GLY A 173 3.78 10.34 -1.53
C GLY A 173 4.71 9.95 -2.69
N LEU A 174 4.25 10.07 -3.94
CA LEU A 174 5.06 9.91 -5.16
C LEU A 174 5.40 11.26 -5.80
N LYS A 175 5.45 12.34 -5.03
CA LYS A 175 5.69 13.70 -5.56
C LYS A 175 4.72 14.06 -6.70
N PHE A 176 3.46 13.63 -6.57
CA PHE A 176 2.39 13.81 -7.56
C PHE A 176 2.64 13.12 -8.92
N LEU A 177 3.39 12.03 -8.92
CA LEU A 177 3.38 11.08 -10.03
C LEU A 177 2.17 10.16 -9.92
N THR A 178 1.78 9.57 -11.05
CA THR A 178 0.86 8.43 -11.03
C THR A 178 1.63 7.14 -10.75
N PRO A 179 0.97 6.09 -10.20
CA PRO A 179 1.59 4.77 -10.06
C PRO A 179 2.21 4.25 -11.36
N TYR A 180 1.52 4.42 -12.48
CA TYR A 180 2.03 4.03 -13.80
C TYR A 180 3.33 4.76 -14.17
N GLN A 181 3.41 6.08 -13.93
CA GLN A 181 4.62 6.85 -14.23
C GLN A 181 5.82 6.37 -13.41
N ARG A 182 5.60 6.03 -12.12
CA ARG A 182 6.65 5.46 -11.26
C ARG A 182 7.08 4.09 -11.74
N ARG A 183 6.11 3.19 -12.01
CA ARG A 183 6.34 1.82 -12.46
C ARG A 183 7.09 1.75 -13.79
N SER A 184 6.78 2.66 -14.71
CA SER A 184 7.39 2.73 -16.04
C SER A 184 8.76 3.43 -16.07
N GLY A 185 9.35 3.80 -14.91
CA GLY A 185 10.64 4.47 -14.84
C GLY A 185 10.66 5.91 -15.38
N LEU A 186 9.49 6.55 -15.50
CA LEU A 186 9.37 7.92 -16.01
C LEU A 186 9.62 9.00 -14.94
N SER A 187 9.82 8.58 -13.68
CA SER A 187 9.92 9.46 -12.51
C SER A 187 10.95 10.54 -12.68
N ASP A 188 12.18 10.19 -12.96
CA ASP A 188 13.31 11.11 -12.99
C ASP A 188 13.13 12.19 -14.05
N LYS A 189 12.68 11.78 -15.25
CA LYS A 189 12.41 12.71 -16.36
C LYS A 189 11.31 13.71 -15.99
N ILE A 190 10.21 13.24 -15.39
CA ILE A 190 9.07 14.11 -15.04
C ILE A 190 9.46 15.03 -13.89
N LEU A 191 10.14 14.52 -12.86
CA LEU A 191 10.49 15.31 -11.69
C LEU A 191 11.60 16.32 -11.97
N ALA A 192 12.59 15.97 -12.81
CA ALA A 192 13.59 16.91 -13.30
C ALA A 192 12.91 18.09 -14.04
N LYS A 193 11.95 17.80 -14.92
CA LYS A 193 11.22 18.87 -15.63
C LYS A 193 10.41 19.76 -14.69
N ARG A 194 9.78 19.18 -13.67
CA ARG A 194 9.07 19.98 -12.65
C ARG A 194 10.03 20.86 -11.86
N LYS A 195 11.21 20.35 -11.49
CA LYS A 195 12.24 21.12 -10.81
C LYS A 195 12.66 22.32 -11.65
N GLU A 196 12.98 22.12 -12.93
CA GLU A 196 13.32 23.20 -13.87
C GLU A 196 12.25 24.31 -13.90
N VAL A 197 10.96 23.92 -14.03
CA VAL A 197 9.86 24.89 -14.06
C VAL A 197 9.76 25.69 -12.75
N TYR A 198 9.95 25.04 -11.60
CA TYR A 198 9.89 25.71 -10.31
C TYR A 198 11.09 26.65 -10.10
N GLU A 199 12.30 26.26 -10.51
CA GLU A 199 13.49 27.12 -10.43
C GLU A 199 13.37 28.32 -11.37
N ALA A 200 12.88 28.13 -12.59
CA ALA A 200 12.61 29.24 -13.53
C ALA A 200 11.58 30.21 -12.94
N ALA A 201 10.46 29.71 -12.42
CA ALA A 201 9.43 30.54 -11.80
C ALA A 201 9.94 31.30 -10.56
N LYS A 202 10.86 30.69 -9.77
CA LYS A 202 11.49 31.38 -8.64
C LYS A 202 12.43 32.47 -9.09
N THR A 203 13.14 32.27 -10.19
CA THR A 203 14.03 33.31 -10.76
C THR A 203 13.22 34.49 -11.29
N GLU A 204 12.08 34.25 -11.91
CA GLU A 204 11.20 35.29 -12.45
C GLU A 204 10.39 36.03 -11.35
N HIS A 205 10.01 35.30 -10.29
CA HIS A 205 9.14 35.81 -9.21
C HIS A 205 9.70 35.47 -7.81
N PRO A 206 10.90 35.95 -7.42
CA PRO A 206 11.56 35.56 -6.18
C PRO A 206 10.73 35.92 -4.93
N GLU A 207 9.90 36.95 -5.01
CA GLU A 207 9.01 37.41 -3.93
C GLU A 207 8.03 36.34 -3.46
N ARG A 208 7.63 35.38 -4.32
CA ARG A 208 6.71 34.28 -3.97
C ARG A 208 7.34 33.25 -3.04
N TRP A 209 8.67 33.17 -3.01
CA TRP A 209 9.38 32.19 -2.17
C TRP A 209 9.91 32.78 -0.87
N ASN A 210 9.96 34.12 -0.69
CA ASN A 210 10.44 34.76 0.53
C ASN A 210 11.78 34.18 1.02
N GLY A 211 12.73 33.99 0.12
CA GLY A 211 14.04 33.40 0.43
C GLY A 211 14.08 31.89 0.61
N ARG A 212 12.95 31.19 0.58
CA ARG A 212 12.88 29.74 0.74
C ARG A 212 13.32 29.01 -0.54
N LEU A 213 13.77 27.76 -0.36
CA LEU A 213 14.06 26.86 -1.48
C LEU A 213 12.76 26.45 -2.20
N THR A 214 12.90 26.02 -3.44
CA THR A 214 11.80 25.37 -4.16
C THR A 214 11.50 24.01 -3.53
N ARG A 215 10.37 23.39 -3.94
CA ARG A 215 9.99 22.07 -3.45
C ARG A 215 11.06 21.03 -3.79
N ASP A 216 11.36 20.14 -2.83
CA ASP A 216 12.13 18.94 -3.10
C ASP A 216 11.32 17.95 -3.95
N TRP A 217 11.83 17.63 -5.13
CA TRP A 217 11.24 16.71 -6.09
C TRP A 217 11.91 15.33 -6.10
N SER A 218 12.87 15.07 -5.18
CA SER A 218 13.48 13.73 -5.08
C SER A 218 12.51 12.69 -4.58
N LEU A 219 12.61 11.48 -5.09
CA LEU A 219 11.92 10.30 -4.55
C LEU A 219 12.91 9.43 -3.80
N PRO A 220 12.50 8.78 -2.73
CA PRO A 220 13.35 7.79 -2.08
C PRO A 220 13.58 6.59 -3.00
N ASP A 221 14.83 6.11 -3.06
CA ASP A 221 15.18 4.90 -3.79
C ASP A 221 14.58 3.66 -3.11
N THR A 222 14.50 3.70 -1.80
CA THR A 222 13.93 2.60 -0.99
C THR A 222 12.64 3.04 -0.31
N VAL A 223 11.61 2.25 -0.46
CA VAL A 223 10.32 2.43 0.21
C VAL A 223 10.17 1.37 1.28
N TYR A 224 9.84 1.79 2.50
CA TYR A 224 9.70 0.89 3.64
C TYR A 224 8.23 0.64 3.98
N LEU A 225 7.92 -0.60 4.29
CA LEU A 225 6.72 -0.98 5.02
C LEU A 225 7.09 -1.00 6.51
N ASN A 226 6.40 -0.21 7.32
CA ASN A 226 6.66 -0.10 8.76
C ASN A 226 8.14 0.21 9.10
N PRO A 227 8.68 1.37 8.69
CA PRO A 227 10.06 1.73 9.02
C PRO A 227 10.26 1.69 10.53
N GLU A 228 11.40 1.16 10.98
CA GLU A 228 11.77 1.27 12.38
C GLU A 228 11.87 2.75 12.75
N LYS A 229 11.18 3.16 13.81
CA LYS A 229 11.42 4.48 14.39
C LYS A 229 12.81 4.42 15.01
N ILE A 230 13.77 5.12 14.41
CA ILE A 230 15.05 5.40 15.07
C ILE A 230 14.66 6.22 16.31
N SER A 231 14.92 5.69 17.52
CA SER A 231 14.73 6.47 18.74
C SER A 231 15.69 7.65 18.66
N GLU A 232 15.22 8.85 19.02
CA GLU A 232 16.05 10.07 19.04
C GLU A 232 17.34 9.91 19.85
N GLU A 233 17.40 8.93 20.77
CA GLU A 233 18.60 8.51 21.50
C GLU A 233 19.70 7.90 20.61
N ALA A 234 19.36 7.34 19.43
CA ALA A 234 20.36 6.77 18.51
C ALA A 234 20.97 7.85 17.60
N GLU A 235 20.25 8.93 17.30
CA GLU A 235 20.79 10.05 16.52
C GLU A 235 21.84 10.84 17.33
N THR A 236 21.60 11.06 18.64
CA THR A 236 22.57 11.71 19.53
C THR A 236 23.85 10.90 19.72
N ALA A 237 23.77 9.56 19.76
CA ALA A 237 24.94 8.69 19.87
C ALA A 237 25.80 8.65 18.61
N VAL A 238 25.22 8.85 17.41
CA VAL A 238 25.97 8.91 16.15
C VAL A 238 26.65 10.27 15.95
N GLU A 239 26.02 11.36 16.40
CA GLU A 239 26.64 12.69 16.37
C GLU A 239 27.81 12.82 17.35
N GLU A 240 27.73 12.21 18.54
CA GLU A 240 28.85 12.22 19.50
C GLU A 240 30.07 11.39 19.06
N THR A 241 29.85 10.32 18.25
CA THR A 241 30.96 9.52 17.69
C THR A 241 31.59 10.12 16.45
N ALA A 242 30.95 11.07 15.77
CA ALA A 242 31.48 11.74 14.58
C ALA A 242 32.34 12.99 14.93
N VAL A 243 32.39 13.42 16.21
CA VAL A 243 33.10 14.61 16.69
C VAL A 243 34.32 14.22 17.56
N SER A 244 34.63 12.93 17.71
CA SER A 244 35.84 12.41 18.37
C SER A 244 36.87 11.92 17.32
#